data_9ff961c42c0e813cedf3b4a7644005f9
#
_entry.id   9ff961c42c0e813cedf3b4a7644005f9
#
_cell.length_a   1.000
_cell.length_b   1.000
_cell.length_c   1.000
_cell.angle_alpha   90.00
_cell.angle_beta   90.00
_cell.angle_gamma   90.00
#
_symmetry.space_group_name_H-M   'P 1'
#
loop_
_entity.id
_entity.type
_entity.pdbx_description
1 polymer ?
#
loop_
_entity_poly.entity_id
_entity_poly.type
_entity_poly.pdbx_seq_one_letter_code
_entity_poly.pdbx_strand_id
1 'polypeptide(L)'
;MIQEQIYKKDINRIIDGVIKADSTAKLAEEITEFVITGEQIRLLPRLFDTLVPPQQANCVWISGDFGSGKSHLLKILSYVLENKLVIEGRPCADIFAEKASDDFELKGQIQKACKVPTESVLFNIQELHDGLGKNVNDPVLAIFLKVFNKKFGYDEKKPEIAEIERYYDNKGQYELLKSEYQKRHGESWEDARKSILLKLQKLAEVVADIEGIDKATAEKNLRAQINGFKMDIDGFVTIIKEHLAKQPAGSRFIFFVDEVGQFIGKDVHRMLSLQTIAEGLTDKTDGRSFIVVTSQMDMES
;
A
#
# COMPACT_ATOMS: atom_id res chain seq x y z
N MET A 1 9.87 -33.98 -28.60
CA MET A 1 9.01 -33.56 -29.72
C MET A 1 7.50 -33.59 -29.42
N ILE A 2 6.93 -34.66 -28.81
CA ILE A 2 5.47 -34.70 -28.54
C ILE A 2 5.06 -33.77 -27.38
N GLN A 3 5.91 -33.57 -26.36
CA GLN A 3 5.59 -32.71 -25.22
C GLN A 3 5.56 -31.23 -25.56
N GLU A 4 6.43 -30.74 -26.44
CA GLU A 4 6.50 -29.33 -26.87
C GLU A 4 5.23 -28.88 -27.63
N GLN A 5 4.46 -29.82 -28.22
CA GLN A 5 3.22 -29.50 -28.92
C GLN A 5 2.00 -29.37 -28.01
N ILE A 6 2.11 -29.85 -26.76
CA ILE A 6 1.01 -29.85 -25.79
C ILE A 6 1.04 -28.54 -24.96
N TYR A 7 2.21 -27.97 -24.76
CA TYR A 7 2.39 -26.78 -23.92
C TYR A 7 2.55 -25.52 -24.78
N LYS A 8 1.82 -24.47 -24.42
CA LYS A 8 1.91 -23.16 -25.10
C LYS A 8 3.22 -22.43 -24.84
N LYS A 9 3.97 -22.84 -23.83
CA LYS A 9 5.26 -22.22 -23.40
C LYS A 9 6.32 -23.31 -23.18
N ASP A 10 7.59 -22.89 -23.14
CA ASP A 10 8.71 -23.78 -22.87
C ASP A 10 8.54 -24.49 -21.51
N ILE A 11 8.49 -25.80 -21.56
CA ILE A 11 8.36 -26.65 -20.35
C ILE A 11 9.60 -26.63 -19.46
N ASN A 12 10.77 -26.25 -20.00
CA ASN A 12 12.03 -26.18 -19.26
C ASN A 12 12.26 -24.81 -18.59
N ARG A 13 11.34 -23.88 -18.74
CA ARG A 13 11.45 -22.57 -18.08
C ARG A 13 11.41 -22.73 -16.55
N ILE A 14 12.16 -21.88 -15.86
CA ILE A 14 12.15 -21.83 -14.41
C ILE A 14 10.80 -21.24 -13.94
N ILE A 15 10.05 -22.03 -13.20
CA ILE A 15 8.82 -21.60 -12.53
C ILE A 15 9.18 -21.36 -11.07
N ASP A 16 8.93 -20.15 -10.58
CA ASP A 16 9.14 -19.84 -9.17
C ASP A 16 8.11 -20.58 -8.31
N GLY A 17 8.58 -21.43 -7.41
CA GLY A 17 7.71 -22.22 -6.53
C GLY A 17 7.00 -21.39 -5.45
N VAL A 18 7.49 -20.17 -5.18
CA VAL A 18 6.92 -19.22 -4.22
C VAL A 18 6.83 -17.84 -4.85
N ILE A 19 5.62 -17.29 -4.88
CA ILE A 19 5.37 -15.95 -5.38
C ILE A 19 5.44 -14.98 -4.19
N LYS A 20 6.41 -14.05 -4.24
CA LYS A 20 6.53 -12.99 -3.23
C LYS A 20 5.62 -11.83 -3.58
N ALA A 21 4.88 -11.33 -2.58
CA ALA A 21 3.94 -10.23 -2.74
C ALA A 21 4.61 -8.95 -3.29
N ASP A 22 5.83 -8.65 -2.88
CA ASP A 22 6.58 -7.43 -3.23
C ASP A 22 7.41 -7.52 -4.53
N SER A 23 7.55 -8.72 -5.12
CA SER A 23 8.34 -8.92 -6.35
C SER A 23 7.54 -8.58 -7.61
N THR A 24 8.06 -7.68 -8.44
CA THR A 24 7.42 -7.25 -9.70
C THR A 24 8.08 -7.83 -10.97
N ALA A 25 9.18 -8.58 -10.81
CA ALA A 25 10.03 -9.00 -11.93
C ALA A 25 9.30 -9.81 -13.02
N LYS A 26 8.27 -10.60 -12.65
CA LYS A 26 7.51 -11.46 -13.57
C LYS A 26 6.01 -11.14 -13.59
N LEU A 27 5.63 -9.95 -13.15
CA LEU A 27 4.23 -9.58 -12.95
C LEU A 27 3.37 -9.74 -14.20
N ALA A 28 3.87 -9.36 -15.37
CA ALA A 28 3.15 -9.52 -16.64
C ALA A 28 2.87 -11.00 -16.96
N GLU A 29 3.86 -11.88 -16.70
CA GLU A 29 3.70 -13.31 -16.86
C GLU A 29 2.70 -13.85 -15.83
N GLU A 30 2.81 -13.45 -14.57
CA GLU A 30 1.92 -13.88 -13.49
C GLU A 30 0.45 -13.53 -13.81
N ILE A 31 0.18 -12.30 -14.26
CA ILE A 31 -1.18 -11.90 -14.67
C ILE A 31 -1.66 -12.69 -15.89
N THR A 32 -0.80 -12.87 -16.88
CA THR A 32 -1.15 -13.58 -18.12
C THR A 32 -1.42 -15.07 -17.85
N GLU A 33 -0.67 -15.68 -16.94
CA GLU A 33 -0.77 -17.11 -16.62
C GLU A 33 -1.73 -17.44 -15.48
N PHE A 34 -2.18 -16.44 -14.72
CA PHE A 34 -3.13 -16.64 -13.64
C PHE A 34 -4.38 -17.38 -14.15
N VAL A 35 -4.81 -18.39 -13.42
CA VAL A 35 -6.03 -19.16 -13.71
C VAL A 35 -7.01 -18.96 -12.58
N ILE A 36 -8.20 -18.47 -12.89
CA ILE A 36 -9.29 -18.40 -11.93
C ILE A 36 -9.83 -19.83 -11.73
N THR A 37 -9.68 -20.36 -10.52
CA THR A 37 -10.17 -21.71 -10.20
C THR A 37 -11.69 -21.73 -10.02
N GLY A 38 -12.31 -22.92 -10.11
CA GLY A 38 -13.76 -23.05 -9.94
C GLY A 38 -14.26 -22.59 -8.55
N GLU A 39 -13.43 -22.65 -7.51
CA GLU A 39 -13.74 -22.10 -6.19
C GLU A 39 -13.68 -20.58 -6.21
N GLN A 40 -12.66 -20.01 -6.81
CA GLN A 40 -12.50 -18.57 -6.95
C GLN A 40 -13.64 -17.94 -7.78
N ILE A 41 -14.10 -18.59 -8.84
CA ILE A 41 -15.24 -18.13 -9.65
C ILE A 41 -16.47 -17.88 -8.78
N ARG A 42 -16.71 -18.67 -7.73
CA ARG A 42 -17.86 -18.49 -6.84
C ARG A 42 -17.69 -17.35 -5.83
N LEU A 43 -16.43 -17.03 -5.45
CA LEU A 43 -16.11 -16.06 -4.41
C LEU A 43 -15.81 -14.66 -4.97
N LEU A 44 -15.17 -14.59 -6.13
CA LEU A 44 -14.74 -13.35 -6.76
C LEU A 44 -15.89 -12.37 -7.06
N PRO A 45 -17.10 -12.77 -7.48
CA PRO A 45 -18.20 -11.83 -7.68
C PRO A 45 -18.49 -11.00 -6.42
N ARG A 46 -18.62 -11.66 -5.28
CA ARG A 46 -18.83 -10.98 -3.99
C ARG A 46 -17.66 -10.08 -3.63
N LEU A 47 -16.43 -10.53 -3.88
CA LEU A 47 -15.23 -9.72 -3.64
C LEU A 47 -15.27 -8.44 -4.48
N PHE A 48 -15.48 -8.55 -5.79
CA PHE A 48 -15.48 -7.38 -6.68
C PHE A 48 -16.63 -6.42 -6.40
N ASP A 49 -17.80 -6.90 -6.01
CA ASP A 49 -18.90 -6.02 -5.55
C ASP A 49 -18.50 -5.27 -4.27
N THR A 50 -17.85 -5.97 -3.33
CA THR A 50 -17.33 -5.32 -2.11
C THR A 50 -16.25 -4.27 -2.42
N LEU A 51 -15.56 -4.37 -3.54
CA LEU A 51 -14.49 -3.44 -3.91
C LEU A 51 -14.97 -2.16 -4.62
N VAL A 52 -16.26 -1.96 -4.82
CA VAL A 52 -16.82 -0.75 -5.47
C VAL A 52 -17.35 0.22 -4.40
N PRO A 53 -16.84 1.46 -4.31
CA PRO A 53 -17.34 2.44 -3.35
C PRO A 53 -18.80 2.86 -3.61
N PRO A 54 -19.54 3.30 -2.58
CA PRO A 54 -19.17 3.37 -1.17
C PRO A 54 -19.18 1.98 -0.51
N GLN A 55 -18.14 1.66 0.25
CA GLN A 55 -18.04 0.38 0.94
C GLN A 55 -18.75 0.40 2.28
N GLN A 56 -19.38 -0.71 2.62
CA GLN A 56 -19.90 -0.96 3.97
C GLN A 56 -19.01 -1.95 4.75
N ALA A 57 -18.13 -2.69 4.05
CA ALA A 57 -17.22 -3.62 4.69
C ALA A 57 -15.90 -2.92 5.06
N ASN A 58 -15.48 -3.06 6.31
CA ASN A 58 -14.25 -2.45 6.81
C ASN A 58 -13.00 -3.19 6.36
N CYS A 59 -13.10 -4.50 6.17
CA CYS A 59 -11.99 -5.36 5.78
C CYS A 59 -12.49 -6.56 4.96
N VAL A 60 -11.69 -6.98 3.98
CA VAL A 60 -11.88 -8.23 3.25
C VAL A 60 -10.85 -9.23 3.72
N TRP A 61 -11.30 -10.39 4.16
CA TRP A 61 -10.44 -11.46 4.67
C TRP A 61 -10.43 -12.65 3.71
N ILE A 62 -9.26 -12.97 3.15
CA ILE A 62 -9.04 -14.11 2.26
C ILE A 62 -8.33 -15.19 3.07
N SER A 63 -9.07 -16.23 3.48
CA SER A 63 -8.54 -17.37 4.22
C SER A 63 -8.42 -18.62 3.34
N GLY A 64 -7.64 -19.59 3.76
CA GLY A 64 -7.48 -20.89 3.10
C GLY A 64 -6.15 -21.55 3.45
N ASP A 65 -5.98 -22.79 3.03
CA ASP A 65 -4.82 -23.61 3.33
C ASP A 65 -3.50 -23.07 2.78
N PHE A 66 -2.39 -23.53 3.34
CA PHE A 66 -1.06 -23.25 2.83
C PHE A 66 -0.95 -23.70 1.36
N GLY A 67 -0.38 -22.86 0.50
CA GLY A 67 -0.22 -23.18 -0.92
C GLY A 67 -1.48 -23.01 -1.78
N SER A 68 -2.64 -22.58 -1.23
CA SER A 68 -3.86 -22.34 -2.00
C SER A 68 -3.84 -21.12 -2.93
N GLY A 69 -2.72 -20.40 -3.01
CA GLY A 69 -2.55 -19.26 -3.92
C GLY A 69 -3.07 -17.92 -3.40
N LYS A 70 -3.35 -17.77 -2.09
CA LYS A 70 -3.87 -16.52 -1.48
C LYS A 70 -2.98 -15.31 -1.75
N SER A 71 -1.70 -15.42 -1.46
CA SER A 71 -0.71 -14.34 -1.69
C SER A 71 -0.62 -13.98 -3.17
N HIS A 72 -0.71 -14.97 -4.05
CA HIS A 72 -0.74 -14.74 -5.50
C HIS A 72 -2.01 -14.01 -5.92
N LEU A 73 -3.19 -14.45 -5.45
CA LEU A 73 -4.45 -13.75 -5.71
C LEU A 73 -4.40 -12.32 -5.19
N LEU A 74 -3.91 -12.11 -3.96
CA LEU A 74 -3.77 -10.78 -3.36
C LEU A 74 -2.90 -9.86 -4.24
N LYS A 75 -1.77 -10.37 -4.71
CA LYS A 75 -0.86 -9.68 -5.61
C LYS A 75 -1.53 -9.32 -6.94
N ILE A 76 -2.16 -10.28 -7.59
CA ILE A 76 -2.88 -10.05 -8.87
C ILE A 76 -3.95 -8.97 -8.68
N LEU A 77 -4.77 -9.06 -7.62
CA LEU A 77 -5.82 -8.08 -7.33
C LEU A 77 -5.27 -6.67 -7.15
N SER A 78 -4.14 -6.50 -6.45
CA SER A 78 -3.57 -5.17 -6.24
C SER A 78 -3.21 -4.47 -7.56
N TYR A 79 -2.63 -5.18 -8.52
CA TYR A 79 -2.26 -4.63 -9.83
C TYR A 79 -3.44 -4.48 -10.79
N VAL A 80 -4.34 -5.46 -10.79
CA VAL A 80 -5.55 -5.42 -11.62
C VAL A 80 -6.45 -4.25 -11.23
N LEU A 81 -6.61 -3.98 -9.94
CA LEU A 81 -7.42 -2.86 -9.46
C LEU A 81 -6.77 -1.50 -9.66
N GLU A 82 -5.44 -1.36 -9.54
CA GLU A 82 -4.74 -0.14 -9.94
C GLU A 82 -4.81 0.09 -11.46
N ASN A 83 -4.86 -0.97 -12.24
CA ASN A 83 -4.97 -0.99 -13.71
C ASN A 83 -3.98 -0.07 -14.43
N LYS A 84 -2.80 0.16 -13.86
CA LYS A 84 -1.73 0.98 -14.45
C LYS A 84 -0.80 0.19 -15.36
N LEU A 85 -0.79 -1.14 -15.22
CA LEU A 85 0.06 -2.03 -16.00
C LEU A 85 -0.57 -2.32 -17.36
N VAL A 86 0.20 -2.11 -18.42
CA VAL A 86 -0.16 -2.45 -19.79
C VAL A 86 0.72 -3.60 -20.26
N ILE A 87 0.11 -4.70 -20.71
CA ILE A 87 0.77 -5.91 -21.19
C ILE A 87 0.39 -6.07 -22.68
N GLU A 88 1.37 -6.08 -23.56
CA GLU A 88 1.15 -6.18 -25.02
C GLU A 88 0.09 -5.20 -25.56
N GLY A 89 0.12 -3.95 -25.05
CA GLY A 89 -0.80 -2.89 -25.45
C GLY A 89 -2.20 -2.96 -24.83
N ARG A 90 -2.45 -3.89 -23.90
CA ARG A 90 -3.75 -4.10 -23.24
C ARG A 90 -3.65 -3.83 -21.73
N PRO A 91 -4.64 -3.13 -21.12
CA PRO A 91 -4.72 -2.99 -19.68
C PRO A 91 -4.77 -4.35 -18.98
N CYS A 92 -4.06 -4.50 -17.87
CA CYS A 92 -4.03 -5.77 -17.12
C CYS A 92 -5.40 -6.18 -16.60
N ALA A 93 -6.29 -5.24 -16.32
CA ALA A 93 -7.67 -5.52 -15.93
C ALA A 93 -8.47 -6.23 -17.04
N ASP A 94 -8.26 -5.87 -18.31
CA ASP A 94 -8.94 -6.52 -19.43
C ASP A 94 -8.47 -7.96 -19.59
N ILE A 95 -7.15 -8.18 -19.46
CA ILE A 95 -6.55 -9.53 -19.51
C ILE A 95 -7.09 -10.39 -18.36
N PHE A 96 -7.21 -9.83 -17.16
CA PHE A 96 -7.76 -10.56 -16.02
C PHE A 96 -9.25 -10.83 -16.18
N ALA A 97 -10.04 -9.89 -16.69
CA ALA A 97 -11.48 -10.06 -16.93
C ALA A 97 -11.78 -11.16 -17.95
N GLU A 98 -10.93 -11.36 -18.96
CA GLU A 98 -11.08 -12.46 -19.93
C GLU A 98 -10.91 -13.84 -19.31
N LYS A 99 -10.22 -13.95 -18.16
CA LYS A 99 -10.07 -15.21 -17.44
C LYS A 99 -11.35 -15.69 -16.73
N ALA A 100 -12.33 -14.81 -16.58
CA ALA A 100 -13.67 -15.18 -16.12
C ALA A 100 -14.43 -16.05 -17.15
N SER A 101 -13.84 -16.30 -18.35
CA SER A 101 -14.37 -17.17 -19.39
C SER A 101 -15.82 -16.84 -19.75
N ASP A 102 -16.75 -17.76 -19.47
CA ASP A 102 -18.16 -17.66 -19.81
C ASP A 102 -19.01 -17.02 -18.70
N ASP A 103 -18.40 -16.63 -17.58
CA ASP A 103 -19.09 -15.92 -16.50
C ASP A 103 -19.16 -14.41 -16.79
N PHE A 104 -20.22 -14.02 -17.50
CA PHE A 104 -20.46 -12.63 -17.89
C PHE A 104 -20.70 -11.72 -16.67
N GLU A 105 -21.26 -12.23 -15.58
CA GLU A 105 -21.50 -11.47 -14.37
C GLU A 105 -20.17 -11.09 -13.70
N LEU A 106 -19.31 -12.09 -13.45
CA LEU A 106 -17.96 -11.86 -12.90
C LEU A 106 -17.15 -10.91 -13.78
N LYS A 107 -17.19 -11.09 -15.10
CA LYS A 107 -16.50 -10.21 -16.03
C LYS A 107 -16.98 -8.77 -15.91
N GLY A 108 -18.29 -8.55 -15.81
CA GLY A 108 -18.88 -7.23 -15.63
C GLY A 108 -18.47 -6.58 -14.30
N GLN A 109 -18.43 -7.36 -13.22
CA GLN A 109 -18.02 -6.91 -11.88
C GLN A 109 -16.53 -6.53 -11.85
N ILE A 110 -15.64 -7.33 -12.44
CA ILE A 110 -14.22 -7.02 -12.59
C ILE A 110 -14.08 -5.68 -13.32
N GLN A 111 -14.71 -5.52 -14.47
CA GLN A 111 -14.64 -4.30 -15.27
C GLN A 111 -15.16 -3.07 -14.51
N LYS A 112 -16.27 -3.22 -13.76
CA LYS A 112 -16.83 -2.15 -12.92
C LYS A 112 -15.84 -1.74 -11.82
N ALA A 113 -15.28 -2.70 -11.11
CA ALA A 113 -14.32 -2.43 -10.03
C ALA A 113 -13.03 -1.78 -10.55
N CYS A 114 -12.52 -2.21 -11.71
CA CYS A 114 -11.29 -1.67 -12.30
C CYS A 114 -11.45 -0.29 -12.96
N LYS A 115 -12.68 0.19 -13.17
CA LYS A 115 -12.96 1.56 -13.61
C LYS A 115 -12.80 2.60 -12.49
N VAL A 116 -12.84 2.17 -11.24
CA VAL A 116 -12.65 3.06 -10.09
C VAL A 116 -11.17 3.44 -10.01
N PRO A 117 -10.79 4.72 -10.06
CA PRO A 117 -9.41 5.13 -9.89
C PRO A 117 -8.88 4.63 -8.56
N THR A 118 -7.84 3.81 -8.61
CA THR A 118 -7.34 3.09 -7.43
C THR A 118 -5.86 3.35 -7.25
N GLU A 119 -5.47 3.63 -6.02
CA GLU A 119 -4.12 3.50 -5.53
C GLU A 119 -4.07 2.40 -4.48
N SER A 120 -2.99 1.66 -4.42
CA SER A 120 -2.83 0.58 -3.46
C SER A 120 -1.41 0.45 -2.94
N VAL A 121 -1.26 -0.19 -1.79
CA VAL A 121 0.00 -0.73 -1.29
C VAL A 121 -0.17 -2.21 -1.03
N LEU A 122 0.83 -2.99 -1.41
CA LEU A 122 0.88 -4.42 -1.15
C LEU A 122 2.13 -4.71 -0.32
N PHE A 123 1.97 -5.40 0.81
CA PHE A 123 3.08 -5.74 1.69
C PHE A 123 2.81 -7.00 2.51
N ASN A 124 3.88 -7.67 2.90
CA ASN A 124 3.86 -8.74 3.90
C ASN A 124 4.09 -8.10 5.29
N ILE A 125 3.09 -8.21 6.17
CA ILE A 125 3.14 -7.54 7.47
C ILE A 125 4.14 -8.19 8.42
N GLN A 126 4.34 -9.51 8.33
CA GLN A 126 5.30 -10.24 9.17
C GLN A 126 6.75 -9.82 8.83
N GLU A 127 7.10 -9.77 7.54
CA GLU A 127 8.44 -9.34 7.10
C GLU A 127 8.76 -7.91 7.55
N LEU A 128 7.78 -7.01 7.48
CA LEU A 128 7.96 -5.62 7.91
C LEU A 128 8.05 -5.48 9.41
N HIS A 129 7.34 -6.31 10.17
CA HIS A 129 7.41 -6.35 11.64
C HIS A 129 8.79 -6.76 12.11
N ASP A 130 9.39 -7.78 11.51
CA ASP A 130 10.73 -8.25 11.88
C ASP A 130 11.82 -7.18 11.68
N GLY A 131 11.56 -6.22 10.82
CA GLY A 131 12.41 -5.03 10.57
C GLY A 131 12.11 -3.82 11.47
N LEU A 132 11.13 -3.89 12.39
CA LEU A 132 10.83 -2.80 13.33
C LEU A 132 11.76 -2.82 14.55
N GLY A 133 11.98 -1.63 15.13
CA GLY A 133 12.71 -1.51 16.40
C GLY A 133 11.93 -2.12 17.58
N LYS A 134 12.65 -2.53 18.63
CA LYS A 134 12.07 -3.23 19.81
C LYS A 134 11.09 -2.41 20.67
N ASN A 135 10.99 -1.10 20.48
CA ASN A 135 10.21 -0.18 21.32
C ASN A 135 9.07 0.50 20.56
N VAL A 136 8.39 -0.21 19.67
CA VAL A 136 7.22 0.32 18.96
C VAL A 136 5.96 -0.03 19.72
N ASN A 137 5.22 0.98 20.19
CA ASN A 137 4.01 0.79 21.00
C ASN A 137 2.87 0.11 20.21
N ASP A 138 2.69 0.52 18.96
CA ASP A 138 1.70 -0.09 18.04
C ASP A 138 2.40 -0.49 16.75
N PRO A 139 2.80 -1.76 16.61
CA PRO A 139 3.49 -2.24 15.42
C PRO A 139 2.61 -2.26 14.17
N VAL A 140 1.28 -2.43 14.31
CA VAL A 140 0.34 -2.41 13.18
C VAL A 140 0.32 -1.02 12.58
N LEU A 141 0.05 0.00 13.39
CA LEU A 141 0.03 1.39 12.96
C LEU A 141 1.36 1.82 12.35
N ALA A 142 2.48 1.44 12.99
CA ALA A 142 3.82 1.80 12.51
C ALA A 142 4.10 1.22 11.12
N ILE A 143 3.67 -0.03 10.84
CA ILE A 143 3.83 -0.67 9.53
C ILE A 143 2.96 0.04 8.49
N PHE A 144 1.69 0.30 8.79
CA PHE A 144 0.78 0.98 7.86
C PHE A 144 1.29 2.37 7.50
N LEU A 145 1.74 3.14 8.48
CA LEU A 145 2.33 4.46 8.25
C LEU A 145 3.63 4.37 7.42
N LYS A 146 4.50 3.41 7.72
CA LYS A 146 5.74 3.15 6.98
C LYS A 146 5.47 2.86 5.51
N VAL A 147 4.55 1.95 5.19
CA VAL A 147 4.26 1.58 3.80
C VAL A 147 3.58 2.71 3.03
N PHE A 148 2.72 3.48 3.70
CA PHE A 148 2.12 4.67 3.13
C PHE A 148 3.19 5.73 2.81
N ASN A 149 4.05 6.05 3.75
CA ASN A 149 5.14 7.00 3.55
C ASN A 149 6.05 6.56 2.39
N LYS A 150 6.42 5.29 2.34
CA LYS A 150 7.24 4.72 1.26
C LYS A 150 6.57 4.87 -0.11
N LYS A 151 5.25 4.61 -0.21
CA LYS A 151 4.49 4.72 -1.47
C LYS A 151 4.57 6.12 -2.07
N PHE A 152 4.57 7.15 -1.23
CA PHE A 152 4.59 8.55 -1.65
C PHE A 152 5.97 9.23 -1.56
N GLY A 153 7.02 8.43 -1.32
CA GLY A 153 8.40 8.92 -1.34
C GLY A 153 8.83 9.69 -0.08
N TYR A 154 8.01 9.70 0.98
CA TYR A 154 8.35 10.28 2.28
C TYR A 154 9.28 9.36 3.07
N ASP A 155 9.87 9.87 4.17
CA ASP A 155 10.74 9.06 5.03
C ASP A 155 9.96 7.91 5.67
N GLU A 156 10.33 6.68 5.33
CA GLU A 156 9.68 5.47 5.85
C GLU A 156 10.13 5.08 7.26
N LYS A 157 11.26 5.65 7.72
CA LYS A 157 11.89 5.27 9.01
C LYS A 157 11.66 6.28 10.10
N LYS A 158 11.48 7.55 9.74
CA LYS A 158 11.31 8.67 10.65
C LYS A 158 9.97 9.36 10.37
N PRO A 159 8.89 8.91 10.99
CA PRO A 159 7.56 9.43 10.70
C PRO A 159 7.43 10.92 11.06
N GLU A 160 8.22 11.44 12.00
CA GLU A 160 8.31 12.86 12.31
C GLU A 160 8.90 13.69 11.16
N ILE A 161 9.79 13.10 10.37
CA ILE A 161 10.34 13.75 9.16
C ILE A 161 9.32 13.64 8.01
N ALA A 162 8.69 12.47 7.85
CA ALA A 162 7.63 12.31 6.87
C ALA A 162 6.47 13.31 7.08
N GLU A 163 6.19 13.72 8.32
CA GLU A 163 5.19 14.74 8.62
C GLU A 163 5.61 16.12 8.08
N ILE A 164 6.88 16.48 8.22
CA ILE A 164 7.44 17.70 7.63
C ILE A 164 7.36 17.64 6.10
N GLU A 165 7.72 16.51 5.51
CA GLU A 165 7.64 16.29 4.06
C GLU A 165 6.20 16.44 3.55
N ARG A 166 5.21 15.82 4.21
CA ARG A 166 3.78 15.97 3.88
C ARG A 166 3.29 17.40 4.02
N TYR A 167 3.73 18.12 5.06
CA TYR A 167 3.37 19.52 5.23
C TYR A 167 3.79 20.37 4.03
N TYR A 168 5.02 20.22 3.53
CA TYR A 168 5.49 20.92 2.33
C TYR A 168 4.85 20.41 1.06
N ASP A 169 4.56 19.11 0.97
CA ASP A 169 3.85 18.54 -0.17
C ASP A 169 2.40 19.06 -0.26
N ASN A 170 1.72 19.17 0.87
CA ASN A 170 0.38 19.77 0.96
C ASN A 170 0.35 21.23 0.50
N LYS A 171 1.43 21.96 0.68
CA LYS A 171 1.62 23.33 0.18
C LYS A 171 2.09 23.40 -1.28
N GLY A 172 2.37 22.29 -1.93
CA GLY A 172 2.99 22.25 -3.26
C GLY A 172 4.45 22.73 -3.27
N GLN A 173 5.11 22.69 -2.12
CA GLN A 173 6.47 23.23 -1.90
C GLN A 173 7.51 22.14 -1.61
N TYR A 174 7.15 20.87 -1.68
CA TYR A 174 8.08 19.77 -1.35
C TYR A 174 9.24 19.66 -2.36
N GLU A 175 8.97 19.79 -3.65
CA GLU A 175 10.03 19.81 -4.67
C GLU A 175 10.92 21.05 -4.54
N LEU A 176 10.36 22.20 -4.12
CA LEU A 176 11.13 23.39 -3.81
C LEU A 176 12.07 23.15 -2.62
N LEU A 177 11.57 22.53 -1.54
CA LEU A 177 12.39 22.17 -0.38
C LEU A 177 13.56 21.26 -0.78
N LYS A 178 13.31 20.22 -1.58
CA LYS A 178 14.34 19.29 -2.07
C LYS A 178 15.40 20.02 -2.92
N SER A 179 14.96 20.82 -3.87
CA SER A 179 15.86 21.52 -4.79
C SER A 179 16.69 22.58 -4.08
N GLU A 180 16.12 23.37 -3.17
CA GLU A 180 16.86 24.36 -2.39
C GLU A 180 17.83 23.72 -1.41
N TYR A 181 17.45 22.59 -0.80
CA TYR A 181 18.37 21.83 0.07
C TYR A 181 19.60 21.35 -0.73
N GLN A 182 19.37 20.71 -1.88
CA GLN A 182 20.44 20.21 -2.74
C GLN A 182 21.34 21.34 -3.25
N LYS A 183 20.75 22.44 -3.72
CA LYS A 183 21.47 23.61 -4.22
C LYS A 183 22.38 24.23 -3.15
N ARG A 184 21.91 24.32 -1.90
CA ARG A 184 22.61 24.96 -0.79
C ARG A 184 23.67 24.07 -0.16
N HIS A 185 23.39 22.77 -0.04
CA HIS A 185 24.22 21.86 0.74
C HIS A 185 24.93 20.79 -0.09
N GLY A 186 24.69 20.71 -1.42
CA GLY A 186 25.36 19.79 -2.32
C GLY A 186 24.99 18.30 -2.11
N GLU A 187 23.94 18.02 -1.35
CA GLU A 187 23.47 16.69 -0.99
C GLU A 187 21.97 16.56 -1.34
N SER A 188 21.54 15.43 -1.91
CA SER A 188 20.12 15.20 -2.18
C SER A 188 19.32 15.16 -0.87
N TRP A 189 18.04 15.56 -0.92
CA TRP A 189 17.16 15.47 0.25
C TRP A 189 17.03 14.02 0.75
N GLU A 190 16.90 13.08 -0.16
CA GLU A 190 16.77 11.66 0.13
C GLU A 190 17.98 11.07 0.88
N ASP A 191 19.17 11.61 0.65
CA ASP A 191 20.38 11.24 1.41
C ASP A 191 20.49 12.02 2.72
N ALA A 192 20.19 13.31 2.67
CA ALA A 192 20.26 14.19 3.84
C ALA A 192 19.32 13.77 4.96
N ARG A 193 18.06 13.40 4.63
CA ARG A 193 17.02 12.99 5.60
C ARG A 193 17.42 11.75 6.41
N LYS A 194 18.33 10.90 5.90
CA LYS A 194 18.85 9.74 6.65
C LYS A 194 19.52 10.17 7.96
N SER A 195 20.16 11.33 7.97
CA SER A 195 20.88 11.91 9.13
C SER A 195 20.41 13.31 9.52
N ILE A 196 19.21 13.72 9.09
CA ILE A 196 18.75 15.11 9.20
C ILE A 196 18.63 15.61 10.63
N LEU A 197 18.34 14.73 11.59
CA LEU A 197 18.30 15.09 13.00
C LEU A 197 19.63 15.65 13.52
N LEU A 198 20.75 15.18 12.95
CA LEU A 198 22.09 15.71 13.25
C LEU A 198 22.42 16.98 12.45
N LYS A 199 21.69 17.24 11.38
CA LYS A 199 21.90 18.34 10.44
C LYS A 199 20.71 19.32 10.42
N LEU A 200 19.92 19.36 11.50
CA LEU A 200 18.66 20.11 11.54
C LEU A 200 18.83 21.59 11.20
N GLN A 201 19.98 22.17 11.53
CA GLN A 201 20.31 23.56 11.18
C GLN A 201 20.36 23.80 9.66
N LYS A 202 20.77 22.78 8.87
CA LYS A 202 20.78 22.88 7.41
C LYS A 202 19.35 22.89 6.85
N LEU A 203 18.46 22.07 7.41
CA LEU A 203 17.05 22.10 7.05
C LEU A 203 16.42 23.44 7.45
N ALA A 204 16.76 23.96 8.65
CA ALA A 204 16.25 25.23 9.13
C ALA A 204 16.62 26.42 8.21
N GLU A 205 17.78 26.39 7.57
CA GLU A 205 18.19 27.42 6.60
C GLU A 205 17.26 27.42 5.38
N VAL A 206 16.93 26.24 4.87
CA VAL A 206 16.04 26.10 3.70
C VAL A 206 14.59 26.47 4.06
N VAL A 207 14.13 26.00 5.21
CA VAL A 207 12.78 26.30 5.72
C VAL A 207 12.62 27.79 5.99
N ALA A 208 13.64 28.46 6.56
CA ALA A 208 13.62 29.90 6.81
C ALA A 208 13.36 30.70 5.53
N ASP A 209 14.03 30.35 4.45
CA ASP A 209 13.86 31.03 3.16
C ASP A 209 12.48 30.73 2.54
N ILE A 210 12.02 29.47 2.58
CA ILE A 210 10.72 29.08 2.03
C ILE A 210 9.55 29.75 2.77
N GLU A 211 9.65 29.82 4.11
CA GLU A 211 8.59 30.38 4.97
C GLU A 211 8.73 31.90 5.19
N GLY A 212 9.85 32.49 4.77
CA GLY A 212 10.12 33.93 4.98
C GLY A 212 10.33 34.32 6.46
N ILE A 213 10.93 33.44 7.27
CA ILE A 213 11.20 33.63 8.69
C ILE A 213 12.70 33.56 8.97
N ASP A 214 13.13 33.99 10.15
CA ASP A 214 14.54 33.85 10.54
C ASP A 214 14.90 32.38 10.85
N LYS A 215 16.19 32.05 10.68
CA LYS A 215 16.72 30.69 10.86
C LYS A 215 16.47 30.13 12.27
N ALA A 216 16.61 30.98 13.31
CA ALA A 216 16.46 30.54 14.70
C ALA A 216 14.99 30.14 14.99
N THR A 217 14.04 30.90 14.45
CA THR A 217 12.61 30.58 14.50
C THR A 217 12.31 29.30 13.72
N ALA A 218 12.85 29.13 12.50
CA ALA A 218 12.70 27.92 11.73
C ALA A 218 13.22 26.68 12.47
N GLU A 219 14.43 26.76 13.04
CA GLU A 219 15.02 25.66 13.81
C GLU A 219 14.20 25.33 15.05
N LYS A 220 13.72 26.34 15.79
CA LYS A 220 12.85 26.15 16.95
C LYS A 220 11.56 25.43 16.58
N ASN A 221 10.92 25.85 15.48
CA ASN A 221 9.66 25.25 15.00
C ASN A 221 9.88 23.80 14.58
N LEU A 222 10.93 23.50 13.81
CA LEU A 222 11.27 22.14 13.40
C LEU A 222 11.53 21.22 14.61
N ARG A 223 12.31 21.71 15.61
CA ARG A 223 12.56 20.95 16.85
C ARG A 223 11.27 20.70 17.63
N ALA A 224 10.40 21.70 17.73
CA ALA A 224 9.11 21.54 18.40
C ALA A 224 8.23 20.52 17.69
N GLN A 225 8.17 20.55 16.36
CA GLN A 225 7.40 19.62 15.55
C GLN A 225 7.92 18.18 15.66
N ILE A 226 9.25 17.98 15.56
CA ILE A 226 9.89 16.68 15.70
C ILE A 226 9.69 16.11 17.11
N ASN A 227 9.97 16.89 18.15
CA ASN A 227 9.86 16.43 19.53
C ASN A 227 8.41 16.24 20.00
N GLY A 228 7.49 17.00 19.43
CA GLY A 228 6.05 16.90 19.71
C GLY A 228 5.32 15.86 18.86
N PHE A 229 6.02 15.24 17.91
CA PHE A 229 5.38 14.27 17.00
C PHE A 229 4.78 13.11 17.79
N LYS A 230 3.50 12.87 17.55
CA LYS A 230 2.75 11.70 18.01
C LYS A 230 1.81 11.28 16.90
N MET A 231 1.79 10.00 16.65
CA MET A 231 0.86 9.42 15.67
C MET A 231 -0.01 8.40 16.39
N ASP A 232 -1.30 8.57 16.26
CA ASP A 232 -2.31 7.60 16.62
C ASP A 232 -3.08 7.14 15.37
N ILE A 233 -3.97 6.18 15.54
CA ILE A 233 -4.75 5.63 14.44
C ILE A 233 -5.63 6.73 13.81
N ASP A 234 -6.18 7.61 14.61
CA ASP A 234 -7.02 8.73 14.13
C ASP A 234 -6.24 9.68 13.22
N GLY A 235 -5.04 10.05 13.61
CA GLY A 235 -4.11 10.86 12.82
C GLY A 235 -3.73 10.17 11.50
N PHE A 236 -3.40 8.88 11.56
CA PHE A 236 -3.10 8.10 10.34
C PHE A 236 -4.28 8.08 9.36
N VAL A 237 -5.48 7.77 9.85
CA VAL A 237 -6.67 7.74 9.00
C VAL A 237 -6.99 9.13 8.41
N THR A 238 -6.73 10.19 9.17
CA THR A 238 -6.85 11.57 8.68
C THR A 238 -5.90 11.86 7.52
N ILE A 239 -4.65 11.38 7.59
CA ILE A 239 -3.67 11.48 6.48
C ILE A 239 -4.22 10.81 5.21
N ILE A 240 -4.80 9.61 5.33
CA ILE A 240 -5.40 8.89 4.18
C ILE A 240 -6.59 9.67 3.60
N LYS A 241 -7.45 10.22 4.45
CA LYS A 241 -8.57 11.05 4.04
C LYS A 241 -8.12 12.29 3.27
N GLU A 242 -7.13 13.00 3.78
CA GLU A 242 -6.55 14.18 3.13
C GLU A 242 -5.90 13.84 1.79
N HIS A 243 -5.21 12.69 1.72
CA HIS A 243 -4.67 12.20 0.46
C HIS A 243 -5.78 11.95 -0.56
N LEU A 244 -6.85 11.24 -0.18
CA LEU A 244 -7.98 10.95 -1.06
C LEU A 244 -8.77 12.20 -1.47
N ALA A 245 -8.76 13.25 -0.65
CA ALA A 245 -9.40 14.53 -0.99
C ALA A 245 -8.71 15.26 -2.17
N LYS A 246 -7.44 14.96 -2.43
CA LYS A 246 -6.66 15.52 -3.55
C LYS A 246 -6.79 14.69 -4.83
N GLN A 247 -7.33 13.47 -4.74
CA GLN A 247 -7.50 12.57 -5.87
C GLN A 247 -8.82 12.85 -6.61
N PRO A 248 -8.96 12.41 -7.87
CA PRO A 248 -10.23 12.50 -8.60
C PRO A 248 -11.41 11.96 -7.78
N ALA A 249 -12.60 12.55 -7.96
CA ALA A 249 -13.80 12.11 -7.26
C ALA A 249 -14.05 10.61 -7.46
N GLY A 250 -14.38 9.91 -6.38
CA GLY A 250 -14.60 8.47 -6.38
C GLY A 250 -13.31 7.62 -6.33
N SER A 251 -12.13 8.22 -6.32
CA SER A 251 -10.87 7.48 -6.11
C SER A 251 -10.86 6.74 -4.78
N ARG A 252 -10.18 5.60 -4.76
CA ARG A 252 -10.01 4.77 -3.56
C ARG A 252 -8.55 4.43 -3.29
N PHE A 253 -8.26 4.12 -2.03
CA PHE A 253 -6.96 3.63 -1.58
C PHE A 253 -7.11 2.29 -0.84
N ILE A 254 -6.38 1.26 -1.27
CA ILE A 254 -6.51 -0.10 -0.72
C ILE A 254 -5.18 -0.56 -0.13
N PHE A 255 -5.23 -1.06 1.11
CA PHE A 255 -4.12 -1.77 1.73
C PHE A 255 -4.29 -3.27 1.48
N PHE A 256 -3.39 -3.88 0.72
CA PHE A 256 -3.28 -5.32 0.54
C PHE A 256 -2.21 -5.86 1.49
N VAL A 257 -2.63 -6.67 2.44
CA VAL A 257 -1.78 -7.12 3.55
C VAL A 257 -1.67 -8.64 3.56
N ASP A 258 -0.48 -9.15 3.31
CA ASP A 258 -0.23 -10.58 3.30
C ASP A 258 0.21 -11.09 4.69
N GLU A 259 -0.14 -12.34 5.00
CA GLU A 259 0.25 -13.09 6.21
C GLU A 259 -0.24 -12.49 7.55
N VAL A 260 -1.39 -11.82 7.54
CA VAL A 260 -1.97 -11.19 8.74
C VAL A 260 -2.25 -12.20 9.85
N GLY A 261 -2.73 -13.40 9.52
CA GLY A 261 -3.03 -14.43 10.52
C GLY A 261 -1.82 -14.85 11.36
N GLN A 262 -0.66 -15.02 10.71
CA GLN A 262 0.58 -15.35 11.42
C GLN A 262 1.07 -14.19 12.29
N PHE A 263 1.00 -12.97 11.76
CA PHE A 263 1.42 -11.76 12.46
C PHE A 263 0.58 -11.48 13.71
N ILE A 264 -0.74 -11.63 13.62
CA ILE A 264 -1.65 -11.42 14.76
C ILE A 264 -1.51 -12.57 15.75
N GLY A 265 -1.52 -13.83 15.29
CA GLY A 265 -1.48 -15.00 16.15
C GLY A 265 -2.53 -14.90 17.25
N LYS A 266 -2.08 -14.91 18.52
CA LYS A 266 -2.93 -14.76 19.73
C LYS A 266 -2.87 -13.36 20.34
N ASP A 267 -2.26 -12.40 19.66
CA ASP A 267 -2.10 -11.03 20.19
C ASP A 267 -3.35 -10.20 19.95
N VAL A 268 -4.17 -10.09 20.98
CA VAL A 268 -5.43 -9.32 20.97
C VAL A 268 -5.18 -7.84 20.67
N HIS A 269 -4.06 -7.26 21.12
CA HIS A 269 -3.76 -5.85 20.85
C HIS A 269 -3.51 -5.59 19.36
N ARG A 270 -2.79 -6.49 18.69
CA ARG A 270 -2.59 -6.39 17.24
C ARG A 270 -3.90 -6.53 16.47
N MET A 271 -4.78 -7.45 16.90
CA MET A 271 -6.10 -7.60 16.29
C MET A 271 -6.94 -6.34 16.46
N LEU A 272 -7.01 -5.79 17.67
CA LEU A 272 -7.77 -4.57 17.95
C LEU A 272 -7.22 -3.37 17.19
N SER A 273 -5.89 -3.23 17.09
CA SER A 273 -5.26 -2.16 16.32
C SER A 273 -5.64 -2.26 14.83
N LEU A 274 -5.53 -3.46 14.22
CA LEU A 274 -5.92 -3.68 12.84
C LEU A 274 -7.41 -3.38 12.61
N GLN A 275 -8.28 -3.85 13.52
CA GLN A 275 -9.71 -3.58 13.46
C GLN A 275 -10.00 -2.08 13.53
N THR A 276 -9.39 -1.36 14.47
CA THR A 276 -9.58 0.09 14.63
C THR A 276 -9.11 0.87 13.41
N ILE A 277 -7.99 0.45 12.79
CA ILE A 277 -7.52 1.05 11.53
C ILE A 277 -8.53 0.79 10.42
N ALA A 278 -9.02 -0.45 10.28
CA ALA A 278 -9.97 -0.81 9.22
C ALA A 278 -11.29 -0.03 9.34
N GLU A 279 -11.86 0.03 10.55
CA GLU A 279 -13.07 0.81 10.84
C GLU A 279 -12.86 2.30 10.56
N GLY A 280 -11.78 2.88 11.09
CA GLY A 280 -11.46 4.29 10.89
C GLY A 280 -11.26 4.66 9.42
N LEU A 281 -10.56 3.81 8.64
CA LEU A 281 -10.39 4.02 7.20
C LEU A 281 -11.75 4.07 6.49
N THR A 282 -12.61 3.10 6.73
CA THR A 282 -13.94 3.04 6.08
C THR A 282 -14.80 4.23 6.47
N ASP A 283 -14.90 4.53 7.76
CA ASP A 283 -15.79 5.58 8.28
C ASP A 283 -15.35 6.98 7.83
N LYS A 284 -14.06 7.32 7.96
CA LYS A 284 -13.57 8.68 7.65
C LYS A 284 -13.42 8.96 6.16
N THR A 285 -13.35 7.91 5.33
CA THR A 285 -13.17 8.06 3.88
C THR A 285 -14.44 7.76 3.08
N ASP A 286 -15.59 7.60 3.75
CA ASP A 286 -16.86 7.23 3.12
C ASP A 286 -16.72 5.92 2.29
N GLY A 287 -16.04 4.92 2.87
CA GLY A 287 -15.79 3.63 2.24
C GLY A 287 -14.81 3.66 1.07
N ARG A 288 -14.05 4.73 0.88
CA ARG A 288 -13.06 4.84 -0.19
C ARG A 288 -11.68 4.28 0.17
N SER A 289 -11.44 3.99 1.44
CA SER A 289 -10.22 3.28 1.85
C SER A 289 -10.56 2.11 2.76
N PHE A 290 -9.93 0.97 2.51
CA PHE A 290 -10.17 -0.27 3.25
C PHE A 290 -8.97 -1.23 3.12
N ILE A 291 -9.07 -2.38 3.80
CA ILE A 291 -7.99 -3.35 3.91
C ILE A 291 -8.44 -4.67 3.30
N VAL A 292 -7.56 -5.30 2.53
CA VAL A 292 -7.72 -6.69 2.05
C VAL A 292 -6.56 -7.51 2.62
N VAL A 293 -6.87 -8.55 3.38
CA VAL A 293 -5.86 -9.35 4.09
C VAL A 293 -5.88 -10.81 3.69
N THR A 294 -4.75 -11.50 3.85
CA THR A 294 -4.69 -12.97 3.77
C THR A 294 -4.38 -13.58 5.13
N SER A 295 -4.89 -14.78 5.34
CA SER A 295 -4.57 -15.60 6.51
C SER A 295 -4.44 -17.08 6.11
N GLN A 296 -3.55 -17.79 6.80
CA GLN A 296 -3.39 -19.23 6.67
C GLN A 296 -4.20 -20.01 7.71
N MET A 297 -4.84 -19.32 8.68
CA MET A 297 -5.61 -19.96 9.74
C MET A 297 -7.10 -19.77 9.50
N ASP A 298 -7.86 -20.84 9.70
CA ASP A 298 -9.29 -20.73 9.84
C ASP A 298 -9.63 -19.89 11.07
N MET A 299 -10.63 -19.02 10.94
CA MET A 299 -11.09 -18.15 12.04
C MET A 299 -11.76 -18.94 13.19
N GLU A 300 -11.81 -20.26 13.12
CA GLU A 300 -12.46 -21.14 14.09
C GLU A 300 -11.50 -21.77 15.13
N SER A 301 -10.25 -21.35 15.22
CA SER A 301 -9.30 -21.92 16.21
C SER A 301 -8.95 -20.97 17.33
#